data_4d4c5043fcc2af554320e98d6e4a4866
#
_entry.id   4d4c5043fcc2af554320e98d6e4a4866
#
_cell.length_a   1.000
_cell.length_b   1.000
_cell.length_c   1.000
_cell.angle_alpha   90.00
_cell.angle_beta   90.00
_cell.angle_gamma   90.00
#
_symmetry.space_group_name_H-M   'P 1'
#
loop_
_entity.id
_entity.type
_entity.pdbx_description
1 polymer ?
#
loop_
_entity_poly.entity_id
_entity_poly.type
_entity_poly.pdbx_seq_one_letter_code
_entity_poly.pdbx_strand_id
1 'polypeptide(L)'
;MEENNMSEYVKRVIEETKAKNPNEPEFLQTVEEVLTSIEPVVERHPEYEAAALLERLVEPERVVEFRVAWVDDEGKARVNRGYRVQFNGAIGPYKGGLRFHPSVNLGILKFLGFEQIFKNSLTTLPIGGGKGGSDFDPHGKSDNEIMRFCQSFMTELQRHIGPSTDVPAGDIGVGGREIGYMFGQYRRIRDAYDNGVLTGKGLTYGGSLIRPEATGFGVLYYACSVFEHENDTPAGKTFALSGYGNVAWGAAKKIAELGGKVVTISGHNGYVYDPEGITTEEKLNYLLEMRSSRKANIKMYAEKFGCEYHEGEKPWGVKVDVCIPCATQNEIGMEEA
;
A
#
# COMPACT_ATOMS: atom_id res chain seq x y z
N MET A 1 -13.55 -28.17 17.80
CA MET A 1 -12.44 -27.20 17.80
C MET A 1 -11.19 -28.06 17.77
N GLU A 2 -10.62 -28.28 16.61
CA GLU A 2 -9.31 -28.93 16.52
C GLU A 2 -8.32 -27.97 17.18
N GLU A 3 -7.64 -28.44 18.22
CA GLU A 3 -6.45 -27.76 18.72
C GLU A 3 -5.47 -27.69 17.55
N ASN A 4 -5.26 -26.49 17.02
CA ASN A 4 -4.30 -26.23 15.95
C ASN A 4 -2.92 -26.55 16.54
N ASN A 5 -2.42 -27.75 16.28
CA ASN A 5 -1.16 -28.26 16.84
C ASN A 5 0.00 -27.63 16.02
N MET A 6 0.15 -26.30 16.21
CA MET A 6 1.21 -25.49 15.57
C MET A 6 2.57 -26.11 15.86
N SER A 7 3.45 -26.20 14.86
CA SER A 7 4.80 -26.75 15.03
C SER A 7 5.59 -25.97 16.10
N GLU A 8 6.38 -26.67 16.87
CA GLU A 8 7.20 -26.07 17.95
C GLU A 8 8.13 -24.98 17.41
N TYR A 9 8.62 -25.14 16.19
CA TYR A 9 9.47 -24.15 15.53
C TYR A 9 8.72 -22.84 15.23
N VAL A 10 7.59 -22.92 14.57
CA VAL A 10 6.76 -21.74 14.23
C VAL A 10 6.31 -21.03 15.51
N LYS A 11 5.80 -21.78 16.49
CA LYS A 11 5.36 -21.25 17.78
C LYS A 11 6.47 -20.51 18.52
N ARG A 12 7.67 -21.12 18.61
CA ARG A 12 8.84 -20.51 19.24
C ARG A 12 9.19 -19.18 18.59
N VAL A 13 9.26 -19.13 17.26
CA VAL A 13 9.64 -17.89 16.55
C VAL A 13 8.58 -16.79 16.75
N ILE A 14 7.29 -17.12 16.74
CA ILE A 14 6.21 -16.17 17.04
C ILE A 14 6.37 -15.60 18.46
N GLU A 15 6.57 -16.46 19.47
CA GLU A 15 6.70 -16.01 20.87
C GLU A 15 7.96 -15.16 21.09
N GLU A 16 9.10 -15.54 20.50
CA GLU A 16 10.32 -14.74 20.54
C GLU A 16 10.13 -13.37 19.87
N THR A 17 9.40 -13.32 18.74
CA THR A 17 9.10 -12.07 18.04
C THR A 17 8.19 -11.18 18.87
N LYS A 18 7.16 -11.74 19.51
CA LYS A 18 6.29 -11.02 20.46
C LYS A 18 7.07 -10.43 21.63
N ALA A 19 7.98 -11.20 22.20
CA ALA A 19 8.81 -10.74 23.32
C ALA A 19 9.75 -9.58 22.94
N LYS A 20 10.28 -9.57 21.71
CA LYS A 20 11.16 -8.50 21.20
C LYS A 20 10.41 -7.22 20.83
N ASN A 21 9.13 -7.32 20.43
CA ASN A 21 8.37 -6.22 19.84
C ASN A 21 7.02 -5.95 20.53
N PRO A 22 6.99 -5.77 21.85
CA PRO A 22 5.73 -5.77 22.64
C PRO A 22 4.77 -4.61 22.32
N ASN A 23 5.24 -3.57 21.62
CA ASN A 23 4.44 -2.37 21.28
C ASN A 23 4.15 -2.22 19.77
N GLU A 24 4.21 -3.31 19.02
CA GLU A 24 4.04 -3.32 17.57
C GLU A 24 2.90 -4.26 17.13
N PRO A 25 1.63 -3.99 17.52
CA PRO A 25 0.53 -4.94 17.37
C PRO A 25 0.26 -5.34 15.91
N GLU A 26 0.31 -4.41 14.96
CA GLU A 26 0.07 -4.70 13.55
C GLU A 26 1.17 -5.60 12.97
N PHE A 27 2.41 -5.38 13.37
CA PHE A 27 3.53 -6.23 12.96
C PHE A 27 3.37 -7.65 13.54
N LEU A 28 3.05 -7.76 14.82
CA LEU A 28 2.89 -9.06 15.49
C LEU A 28 1.72 -9.86 14.93
N GLN A 29 0.58 -9.22 14.64
CA GLN A 29 -0.55 -9.85 13.99
C GLN A 29 -0.13 -10.46 12.65
N THR A 30 0.54 -9.68 11.81
CA THR A 30 0.95 -10.14 10.48
C THR A 30 2.00 -11.25 10.54
N VAL A 31 2.93 -11.19 11.48
CA VAL A 31 3.89 -12.28 11.69
C VAL A 31 3.16 -13.58 12.04
N GLU A 32 2.21 -13.53 12.97
CA GLU A 32 1.44 -14.70 13.37
C GLU A 32 0.64 -15.29 12.20
N GLU A 33 -0.08 -14.46 11.46
CA GLU A 33 -0.87 -14.87 10.30
C GLU A 33 0.00 -15.51 9.20
N VAL A 34 1.11 -14.87 8.85
CA VAL A 34 1.98 -15.36 7.77
C VAL A 34 2.72 -16.63 8.20
N LEU A 35 3.33 -16.67 9.38
CA LEU A 35 4.08 -17.85 9.82
C LEU A 35 3.18 -19.07 9.96
N THR A 36 1.96 -18.89 10.46
CA THR A 36 0.96 -19.96 10.51
C THR A 36 0.58 -20.45 9.12
N SER A 37 0.43 -19.54 8.16
CA SER A 37 0.03 -19.91 6.80
C SER A 37 1.12 -20.68 6.04
N ILE A 38 2.40 -20.43 6.30
CA ILE A 38 3.53 -21.11 5.65
C ILE A 38 4.02 -22.35 6.42
N GLU A 39 3.46 -22.63 7.60
CA GLU A 39 3.83 -23.77 8.45
C GLU A 39 3.89 -25.10 7.69
N PRO A 40 2.89 -25.48 6.85
CA PRO A 40 2.94 -26.75 6.11
C PRO A 40 4.13 -26.89 5.15
N VAL A 41 4.70 -25.76 4.74
CA VAL A 41 5.94 -25.74 3.92
C VAL A 41 7.14 -25.95 4.82
N VAL A 42 7.20 -25.25 5.93
CA VAL A 42 8.33 -25.29 6.89
C VAL A 42 8.48 -26.70 7.47
N GLU A 43 7.39 -27.38 7.82
CA GLU A 43 7.41 -28.76 8.33
C GLU A 43 7.99 -29.77 7.35
N ARG A 44 7.82 -29.55 6.05
CA ARG A 44 8.40 -30.40 5.00
C ARG A 44 9.88 -30.15 4.73
N HIS A 45 10.43 -29.08 5.34
CA HIS A 45 11.77 -28.58 5.07
C HIS A 45 12.55 -28.32 6.39
N PRO A 46 12.96 -29.37 7.11
CA PRO A 46 13.67 -29.21 8.40
C PRO A 46 14.99 -28.46 8.28
N GLU A 47 15.57 -28.38 7.08
CA GLU A 47 16.74 -27.53 6.79
C GLU A 47 16.45 -26.04 6.98
N TYR A 48 15.21 -25.60 6.94
CA TYR A 48 14.83 -24.20 7.18
C TYR A 48 14.99 -23.79 8.64
N GLU A 49 14.65 -24.69 9.58
CA GLU A 49 14.92 -24.46 11.00
C GLU A 49 16.44 -24.45 11.27
N ALA A 50 17.17 -25.41 10.72
CA ALA A 50 18.63 -25.45 10.86
C ALA A 50 19.32 -24.17 10.32
N ALA A 51 18.72 -23.51 9.33
CA ALA A 51 19.19 -22.25 8.75
C ALA A 51 18.62 -20.99 9.47
N ALA A 52 17.83 -21.15 10.54
CA ALA A 52 17.12 -20.06 11.21
C ALA A 52 16.33 -19.18 10.23
N LEU A 53 15.62 -19.81 9.28
CA LEU A 53 14.95 -19.09 8.18
C LEU A 53 13.87 -18.16 8.69
N LEU A 54 12.99 -18.64 9.59
CA LEU A 54 11.87 -17.84 10.09
C LEU A 54 12.37 -16.67 10.95
N GLU A 55 13.35 -16.87 11.80
CA GLU A 55 13.98 -15.82 12.60
C GLU A 55 14.56 -14.71 11.71
N ARG A 56 15.15 -15.08 10.58
CA ARG A 56 15.69 -14.11 9.59
C ARG A 56 14.58 -13.43 8.79
N LEU A 57 13.46 -14.08 8.60
CA LEU A 57 12.32 -13.48 7.88
C LEU A 57 11.58 -12.44 8.73
N VAL A 58 11.48 -12.64 10.05
CA VAL A 58 10.76 -11.70 10.93
C VAL A 58 11.63 -10.56 11.46
N GLU A 59 12.94 -10.60 11.26
CA GLU A 59 13.87 -9.57 11.71
C GLU A 59 14.32 -8.72 10.52
N PRO A 60 14.07 -7.37 10.49
CA PRO A 60 14.55 -6.53 9.42
C PRO A 60 16.08 -6.43 9.42
N GLU A 61 16.69 -6.48 8.24
CA GLU A 61 18.16 -6.36 8.10
C GLU A 61 18.66 -4.99 8.58
N ARG A 62 17.85 -3.93 8.41
CA ARG A 62 18.20 -2.58 8.85
C ARG A 62 16.99 -1.70 9.03
N VAL A 63 17.01 -0.92 10.10
CA VAL A 63 16.07 0.18 10.33
C VAL A 63 16.85 1.49 10.37
N VAL A 64 16.42 2.46 9.58
CA VAL A 64 16.94 3.83 9.59
C VAL A 64 15.84 4.76 10.09
N GLU A 65 16.10 5.45 11.18
CA GLU A 65 15.23 6.48 11.74
C GLU A 65 15.96 7.82 11.73
N PHE A 66 15.29 8.89 11.29
CA PHE A 66 15.91 10.22 11.19
C PHE A 66 14.90 11.34 11.43
N ARG A 67 15.41 12.48 11.88
CA ARG A 67 14.64 13.70 12.04
C ARG A 67 14.47 14.42 10.71
N VAL A 68 13.24 14.88 10.45
CA VAL A 68 12.89 15.72 9.29
C VAL A 68 12.48 17.10 9.79
N ALA A 69 13.37 18.08 9.67
CA ALA A 69 13.09 19.46 10.02
C ALA A 69 12.71 20.27 8.77
N TRP A 70 11.61 21.01 8.82
CA TRP A 70 11.12 21.80 7.69
C TRP A 70 10.42 23.07 8.20
N VAL A 71 10.07 23.99 7.29
CA VAL A 71 9.45 25.27 7.64
C VAL A 71 8.09 25.37 6.95
N ASP A 72 7.04 25.71 7.70
CA ASP A 72 5.70 25.93 7.15
C ASP A 72 5.58 27.29 6.42
N ASP A 73 4.39 27.56 5.88
CA ASP A 73 4.15 28.80 5.13
C ASP A 73 4.13 30.06 6.03
N GLU A 74 3.97 29.87 7.34
CA GLU A 74 4.05 30.96 8.34
C GLU A 74 5.51 31.24 8.77
N GLY A 75 6.49 30.49 8.23
CA GLY A 75 7.90 30.62 8.61
C GLY A 75 8.26 29.90 9.91
N LYS A 76 7.36 29.05 10.45
CA LYS A 76 7.59 28.31 11.69
C LYS A 76 8.30 26.99 11.42
N ALA A 77 9.33 26.69 12.19
CA ALA A 77 10.02 25.41 12.14
C ALA A 77 9.12 24.26 12.65
N ARG A 78 9.08 23.19 11.90
CA ARG A 78 8.36 21.94 12.19
C ARG A 78 9.32 20.78 12.18
N VAL A 79 9.00 19.73 12.92
CA VAL A 79 9.81 18.53 13.01
C VAL A 79 8.91 17.31 12.92
N ASN A 80 9.25 16.40 12.02
CA ASN A 80 8.66 15.09 11.89
C ASN A 80 9.73 14.02 12.01
N ARG A 81 9.30 12.77 12.12
CA ARG A 81 10.16 11.59 12.14
C ARG A 81 10.08 10.87 10.80
N GLY A 82 11.21 10.57 10.23
CA GLY A 82 11.33 9.79 9.01
C GLY A 82 11.89 8.40 9.29
N TYR A 83 11.47 7.42 8.47
CA TYR A 83 11.89 6.03 8.60
C TYR A 83 12.15 5.39 7.26
N ARG A 84 13.10 4.43 7.25
CA ARG A 84 13.23 3.42 6.20
C ARG A 84 13.56 2.07 6.82
N VAL A 85 12.70 1.09 6.63
CA VAL A 85 12.91 -0.30 7.00
C VAL A 85 13.38 -1.03 5.75
N GLN A 86 14.64 -1.42 5.73
CA GLN A 86 15.25 -2.31 4.74
C GLN A 86 15.09 -3.72 5.30
N PHE A 87 13.98 -4.37 4.89
CA PHE A 87 13.54 -5.54 5.63
C PHE A 87 14.30 -6.80 5.22
N ASN A 88 14.32 -7.11 3.93
CA ASN A 88 15.06 -8.28 3.44
C ASN A 88 15.54 -8.05 2.00
N GLY A 89 16.84 -8.19 1.78
CA GLY A 89 17.52 -8.01 0.50
C GLY A 89 18.02 -9.29 -0.13
N ALA A 90 17.62 -10.47 0.37
CA ALA A 90 18.19 -11.75 -0.07
C ALA A 90 18.00 -12.04 -1.57
N ILE A 91 16.90 -11.56 -2.16
CA ILE A 91 16.58 -11.80 -3.59
C ILE A 91 16.80 -10.57 -4.48
N GLY A 92 17.22 -9.44 -3.94
CA GLY A 92 17.49 -8.22 -4.71
C GLY A 92 17.40 -6.94 -3.88
N PRO A 93 17.57 -5.77 -4.50
CA PRO A 93 17.46 -4.47 -3.83
C PRO A 93 16.16 -4.34 -3.05
N TYR A 94 16.21 -3.70 -1.87
CA TYR A 94 14.99 -3.42 -1.11
C TYR A 94 14.03 -2.60 -1.96
N LYS A 95 12.75 -2.94 -1.94
CA LYS A 95 11.72 -2.29 -2.73
C LYS A 95 10.43 -2.16 -1.93
N GLY A 96 9.86 -0.95 -1.91
CA GLY A 96 8.57 -0.69 -1.29
C GLY A 96 8.29 0.79 -1.09
N GLY A 97 7.03 1.12 -0.78
CA GLY A 97 6.51 2.48 -0.73
C GLY A 97 7.03 3.31 0.44
N LEU A 98 6.83 4.63 0.30
CA LEU A 98 6.92 5.62 1.39
C LEU A 98 5.51 6.08 1.72
N ARG A 99 5.13 6.04 3.00
CA ARG A 99 3.84 6.50 3.50
C ARG A 99 4.01 7.79 4.29
N PHE A 100 3.23 8.83 3.93
CA PHE A 100 3.12 10.05 4.73
C PHE A 100 1.73 10.14 5.35
N HIS A 101 1.66 9.82 6.64
CA HIS A 101 0.40 9.80 7.37
C HIS A 101 0.66 9.92 8.87
N PRO A 102 -0.20 10.63 9.65
CA PRO A 102 0.01 10.82 11.11
C PRO A 102 0.13 9.52 11.92
N SER A 103 -0.47 8.42 11.44
CA SER A 103 -0.38 7.11 12.11
C SER A 103 0.95 6.40 11.92
N VAL A 104 1.84 6.89 11.06
CA VAL A 104 3.11 6.20 10.77
C VAL A 104 4.00 6.15 11.99
N ASN A 105 4.36 4.93 12.35
CA ASN A 105 5.34 4.59 13.38
C ASN A 105 6.18 3.40 12.90
N LEU A 106 7.18 3.01 13.68
CA LEU A 106 8.09 1.92 13.31
C LEU A 106 7.36 0.58 13.16
N GLY A 107 6.42 0.25 14.07
CA GLY A 107 5.65 -1.00 14.03
C GLY A 107 4.85 -1.15 12.75
N ILE A 108 4.12 -0.10 12.33
CA ILE A 108 3.39 -0.07 11.05
C ILE A 108 4.33 -0.25 9.87
N LEU A 109 5.53 0.35 9.89
CA LEU A 109 6.47 0.21 8.78
C LEU A 109 7.17 -1.15 8.76
N LYS A 110 7.38 -1.79 9.91
CA LYS A 110 7.84 -3.17 9.99
C LYS A 110 6.77 -4.13 9.46
N PHE A 111 5.51 -3.96 9.88
CA PHE A 111 4.37 -4.69 9.33
C PHE A 111 4.36 -4.64 7.79
N LEU A 112 4.30 -3.43 7.24
CA LEU A 112 4.24 -3.22 5.80
C LEU A 112 5.51 -3.68 5.06
N GLY A 113 6.68 -3.61 5.70
CA GLY A 113 7.94 -4.10 5.16
C GLY A 113 8.00 -5.63 5.13
N PHE A 114 7.46 -6.28 6.14
CA PHE A 114 7.33 -7.73 6.21
C PHE A 114 6.40 -8.26 5.12
N GLU A 115 5.19 -7.68 4.98
CA GLU A 115 4.31 -8.01 3.86
C GLU A 115 4.99 -7.82 2.49
N GLN A 116 5.79 -6.77 2.35
CA GLN A 116 6.46 -6.44 1.11
C GLN A 116 7.47 -7.52 0.66
N ILE A 117 8.06 -8.28 1.58
CA ILE A 117 8.94 -9.40 1.26
C ILE A 117 8.18 -10.45 0.45
N PHE A 118 7.05 -10.89 0.96
CA PHE A 118 6.23 -11.94 0.33
C PHE A 118 5.60 -11.43 -0.97
N LYS A 119 5.04 -10.24 -0.95
CA LYS A 119 4.49 -9.59 -2.14
C LYS A 119 5.51 -9.53 -3.29
N ASN A 120 6.74 -9.12 -3.02
CA ASN A 120 7.77 -8.99 -4.04
C ASN A 120 8.27 -10.35 -4.52
N SER A 121 8.41 -11.33 -3.65
CA SER A 121 8.83 -12.69 -4.02
C SER A 121 7.87 -13.36 -5.02
N LEU A 122 6.56 -13.09 -4.89
CA LEU A 122 5.53 -13.62 -5.79
C LEU A 122 5.58 -13.00 -7.21
N THR A 123 6.32 -11.92 -7.41
CA THR A 123 6.51 -11.33 -8.75
C THR A 123 7.49 -12.10 -9.62
N THR A 124 8.26 -13.02 -9.06
CA THR A 124 9.40 -13.72 -9.69
C THR A 124 10.56 -12.82 -10.11
N LEU A 125 10.50 -11.52 -9.79
CA LEU A 125 11.56 -10.56 -10.09
C LEU A 125 12.60 -10.52 -8.95
N PRO A 126 13.87 -10.18 -9.24
CA PRO A 126 14.93 -10.11 -8.24
C PRO A 126 14.83 -8.79 -7.45
N ILE A 127 13.81 -8.65 -6.64
CA ILE A 127 13.55 -7.48 -5.78
C ILE A 127 13.25 -7.91 -4.35
N GLY A 128 13.96 -7.31 -3.41
CA GLY A 128 13.76 -7.50 -1.98
C GLY A 128 12.57 -6.70 -1.43
N GLY A 129 12.41 -6.67 -0.12
CA GLY A 129 11.33 -5.96 0.58
C GLY A 129 11.84 -4.83 1.45
N GLY A 130 11.16 -3.70 1.40
CA GLY A 130 11.41 -2.57 2.28
C GLY A 130 10.20 -1.63 2.36
N LYS A 131 10.15 -0.82 3.40
CA LYS A 131 9.09 0.17 3.60
C LYS A 131 9.63 1.39 4.31
N GLY A 132 9.05 2.56 4.04
CA GLY A 132 9.43 3.77 4.74
C GLY A 132 8.28 4.75 4.86
N GLY A 133 8.55 5.90 5.44
CA GLY A 133 7.55 6.94 5.59
C GLY A 133 7.84 7.93 6.70
N SER A 134 6.83 8.69 7.04
CA SER A 134 6.87 9.72 8.08
C SER A 134 5.49 9.92 8.68
N ASP A 135 5.45 10.36 9.94
CA ASP A 135 4.28 10.87 10.64
C ASP A 135 3.77 12.23 10.12
N PHE A 136 4.33 12.71 9.02
CA PHE A 136 3.90 13.91 8.32
C PHE A 136 2.51 13.74 7.70
N ASP A 137 1.61 14.69 7.99
CA ASP A 137 0.29 14.75 7.35
C ASP A 137 0.30 15.74 6.18
N PRO A 138 0.19 15.26 4.92
CA PRO A 138 0.13 16.14 3.76
C PRO A 138 -1.24 16.81 3.57
N HIS A 139 -2.29 16.39 4.31
CA HIS A 139 -3.61 16.99 4.17
C HIS A 139 -3.64 18.43 4.65
N GLY A 140 -4.24 19.31 3.85
CA GLY A 140 -4.33 20.74 4.17
C GLY A 140 -3.02 21.52 4.03
N LYS A 141 -1.91 20.89 3.65
CA LYS A 141 -0.64 21.56 3.39
C LYS A 141 -0.58 22.13 1.98
N SER A 142 0.12 23.25 1.84
CA SER A 142 0.41 23.83 0.54
C SER A 142 1.42 23.00 -0.25
N ASP A 143 1.51 23.20 -1.55
CA ASP A 143 2.53 22.56 -2.40
C ASP A 143 3.95 22.94 -1.95
N ASN A 144 4.13 24.18 -1.48
CA ASN A 144 5.42 24.66 -1.00
C ASN A 144 5.81 23.98 0.32
N GLU A 145 4.87 23.79 1.24
CA GLU A 145 5.11 23.05 2.49
C GLU A 145 5.50 21.61 2.20
N ILE A 146 4.72 20.91 1.35
CA ILE A 146 5.00 19.53 0.97
C ILE A 146 6.34 19.41 0.23
N MET A 147 6.67 20.37 -0.64
CA MET A 147 7.96 20.39 -1.31
C MET A 147 9.12 20.52 -0.31
N ARG A 148 9.04 21.47 0.63
CA ARG A 148 10.07 21.67 1.67
C ARG A 148 10.23 20.43 2.55
N PHE A 149 9.11 19.81 2.94
CA PHE A 149 9.13 18.56 3.69
C PHE A 149 9.82 17.44 2.88
N CYS A 150 9.40 17.20 1.63
CA CYS A 150 9.98 16.18 0.76
C CYS A 150 11.48 16.39 0.51
N GLN A 151 11.91 17.63 0.36
CA GLN A 151 13.33 17.98 0.21
C GLN A 151 14.12 17.66 1.47
N SER A 152 13.60 18.02 2.66
CA SER A 152 14.24 17.69 3.93
C SER A 152 14.28 16.18 4.17
N PHE A 153 13.18 15.47 3.93
CA PHE A 153 13.09 14.02 4.05
C PHE A 153 14.12 13.32 3.15
N MET A 154 14.20 13.71 1.87
CA MET A 154 15.16 13.13 0.92
C MET A 154 16.60 13.46 1.25
N THR A 155 16.88 14.61 1.87
CA THR A 155 18.25 14.98 2.28
C THR A 155 18.83 13.95 3.26
N GLU A 156 18.02 13.38 4.12
CA GLU A 156 18.45 12.30 5.02
C GLU A 156 18.39 10.92 4.32
N LEU A 157 17.29 10.62 3.66
CA LEU A 157 17.05 9.31 3.06
C LEU A 157 18.06 8.95 1.95
N GLN A 158 18.53 9.92 1.17
CA GLN A 158 19.41 9.67 0.00
C GLN A 158 20.69 8.94 0.33
N ARG A 159 21.13 8.94 1.59
CA ARG A 159 22.32 8.23 2.05
C ARG A 159 22.16 6.70 2.07
N HIS A 160 20.92 6.24 2.06
CA HIS A 160 20.54 4.86 2.32
C HIS A 160 19.87 4.17 1.13
N ILE A 161 19.62 4.91 0.04
CA ILE A 161 18.91 4.42 -1.15
C ILE A 161 19.77 4.53 -2.42
N GLY A 162 19.36 3.79 -3.42
CA GLY A 162 20.04 3.79 -4.72
C GLY A 162 19.44 2.75 -5.65
N PRO A 163 19.69 2.87 -6.99
CA PRO A 163 19.09 1.98 -7.98
C PRO A 163 19.35 0.48 -7.76
N SER A 164 20.49 0.16 -7.15
CA SER A 164 20.92 -1.21 -6.88
C SER A 164 20.95 -1.59 -5.40
N THR A 165 20.47 -0.69 -4.52
CA THR A 165 20.48 -0.89 -3.06
C THR A 165 19.06 -0.92 -2.51
N ASP A 166 18.32 0.16 -2.70
CA ASP A 166 16.99 0.35 -2.14
C ASP A 166 16.21 1.34 -3.00
N VAL A 167 15.06 0.93 -3.50
CA VAL A 167 14.25 1.70 -4.44
C VAL A 167 12.87 2.00 -3.85
N PRO A 168 12.67 3.15 -3.20
CA PRO A 168 11.37 3.58 -2.71
C PRO A 168 10.36 3.85 -3.83
N ALA A 169 9.08 3.86 -3.44
CA ALA A 169 7.93 4.12 -4.31
C ALA A 169 6.89 4.97 -3.58
N GLY A 170 5.78 5.28 -4.25
CA GLY A 170 4.61 5.90 -3.61
C GLY A 170 3.80 4.91 -2.77
N ASP A 171 3.08 5.47 -1.79
CA ASP A 171 2.11 4.81 -0.92
C ASP A 171 1.11 5.87 -0.42
N ILE A 172 0.33 5.63 0.63
CA ILE A 172 -0.60 6.62 1.20
C ILE A 172 0.13 7.95 1.48
N GLY A 173 -0.43 9.06 1.00
CA GLY A 173 0.15 10.40 1.15
C GLY A 173 1.37 10.69 0.27
N VAL A 174 1.81 9.74 -0.56
CA VAL A 174 2.96 9.91 -1.48
C VAL A 174 2.56 9.52 -2.90
N GLY A 175 2.21 10.51 -3.68
CA GLY A 175 1.89 10.37 -5.10
C GLY A 175 2.99 10.88 -6.02
N GLY A 176 2.66 11.09 -7.29
CA GLY A 176 3.60 11.57 -8.31
C GLY A 176 4.23 12.92 -7.98
N ARG A 177 3.51 13.80 -7.27
CA ARG A 177 4.00 15.11 -6.82
C ARG A 177 5.13 14.95 -5.79
N GLU A 178 4.90 14.19 -4.74
CA GLU A 178 5.87 13.92 -3.67
C GLU A 178 7.10 13.20 -4.21
N ILE A 179 6.88 12.20 -5.07
CA ILE A 179 7.96 11.51 -5.78
C ILE A 179 8.77 12.49 -6.64
N GLY A 180 8.12 13.42 -7.32
CA GLY A 180 8.79 14.44 -8.12
C GLY A 180 9.67 15.36 -7.27
N TYR A 181 9.18 15.84 -6.13
CA TYR A 181 9.95 16.66 -5.21
C TYR A 181 11.14 15.91 -4.61
N MET A 182 10.95 14.66 -4.21
CA MET A 182 12.02 13.81 -3.67
C MET A 182 13.07 13.48 -4.74
N PHE A 183 12.66 13.14 -5.96
CA PHE A 183 13.60 12.85 -7.05
C PHE A 183 14.42 14.08 -7.45
N GLY A 184 13.77 15.26 -7.52
CA GLY A 184 14.46 16.51 -7.78
C GLY A 184 15.51 16.83 -6.71
N GLN A 185 15.21 16.59 -5.43
CA GLN A 185 16.16 16.80 -4.34
C GLN A 185 17.30 15.76 -4.37
N TYR A 186 17.02 14.50 -4.60
CA TYR A 186 18.03 13.45 -4.76
C TYR A 186 19.04 13.84 -5.85
N ARG A 187 18.52 14.22 -7.04
CA ARG A 187 19.36 14.65 -8.16
C ARG A 187 20.27 15.84 -7.80
N ARG A 188 19.74 16.82 -7.07
CA ARG A 188 20.53 18.01 -6.66
C ARG A 188 21.66 17.66 -5.70
N ILE A 189 21.44 16.70 -4.79
CA ILE A 189 22.45 16.29 -3.81
C ILE A 189 23.50 15.38 -4.45
N ARG A 190 23.08 14.43 -5.28
CA ARG A 190 23.95 13.41 -5.86
C ARG A 190 24.65 13.88 -7.15
N ASP A 191 24.18 14.97 -7.75
CA ASP A 191 24.61 15.45 -9.07
C ASP A 191 24.60 14.36 -10.14
N ALA A 192 23.59 13.47 -10.08
CA ALA A 192 23.42 12.32 -10.95
C ALA A 192 21.96 12.12 -11.32
N TYR A 193 21.72 11.63 -12.54
CA TYR A 193 20.37 11.25 -12.99
C TYR A 193 20.17 9.75 -12.84
N ASP A 194 20.08 9.30 -11.59
CA ASP A 194 19.86 7.89 -11.24
C ASP A 194 18.37 7.53 -11.41
N ASN A 195 17.97 7.26 -12.63
CA ASN A 195 16.56 7.03 -12.97
C ASN A 195 15.93 5.86 -12.16
N GLY A 196 16.71 4.87 -11.78
CA GLY A 196 16.26 3.71 -11.01
C GLY A 196 16.04 3.95 -9.52
N VAL A 197 16.38 5.12 -8.96
CA VAL A 197 16.36 5.35 -7.50
C VAL A 197 14.97 5.40 -6.88
N LEU A 198 13.96 5.82 -7.65
CA LEU A 198 12.55 5.94 -7.22
C LEU A 198 11.63 5.45 -8.32
N THR A 199 10.55 4.75 -7.97
CA THR A 199 9.45 4.47 -8.89
C THR A 199 8.24 5.37 -8.60
N GLY A 200 7.34 5.51 -9.58
CA GLY A 200 6.18 6.42 -9.48
C GLY A 200 6.45 7.83 -10.02
N LYS A 201 7.57 8.04 -10.73
CA LYS A 201 7.90 9.29 -11.42
C LYS A 201 6.95 9.56 -12.60
N GLY A 202 6.84 10.82 -12.97
CA GLY A 202 6.18 11.21 -14.24
C GLY A 202 6.95 10.72 -15.47
N LEU A 203 6.23 10.52 -16.57
CA LEU A 203 6.81 10.02 -17.84
C LEU A 203 7.95 10.88 -18.34
N THR A 204 7.86 12.19 -18.18
CA THR A 204 8.85 13.17 -18.67
C THR A 204 10.21 13.11 -17.95
N TYR A 205 10.28 12.39 -16.82
CA TYR A 205 11.52 12.23 -16.05
C TYR A 205 11.72 10.77 -15.58
N GLY A 206 11.44 9.84 -16.47
CA GLY A 206 11.83 8.43 -16.32
C GLY A 206 10.80 7.55 -15.65
N GLY A 207 9.52 7.93 -15.66
CA GLY A 207 8.41 7.10 -15.19
C GLY A 207 8.00 6.03 -16.18
N SER A 208 7.14 5.10 -15.73
CA SER A 208 6.56 4.02 -16.52
C SER A 208 5.10 4.28 -16.83
N LEU A 209 4.62 3.73 -17.95
CA LEU A 209 3.19 3.66 -18.30
C LEU A 209 2.45 2.65 -17.39
N ILE A 210 1.12 2.74 -17.35
CA ILE A 210 0.19 1.80 -16.69
C ILE A 210 0.46 1.66 -15.16
N ARG A 211 1.11 2.64 -14.55
CA ARG A 211 1.38 2.59 -13.09
C ARG A 211 0.15 2.87 -12.23
N PRO A 212 -0.74 3.84 -12.56
CA PRO A 212 -1.94 4.12 -11.77
C PRO A 212 -2.89 2.94 -11.66
N GLU A 213 -3.09 2.21 -12.75
CA GLU A 213 -4.01 1.08 -12.85
C GLU A 213 -3.46 -0.23 -12.27
N ALA A 214 -2.13 -0.36 -12.21
CA ALA A 214 -1.45 -1.64 -12.05
C ALA A 214 -1.94 -2.47 -10.84
N THR A 215 -2.14 -1.83 -9.69
CA THR A 215 -2.57 -2.54 -8.48
C THR A 215 -4.01 -3.03 -8.62
N GLY A 216 -4.92 -2.17 -9.08
CA GLY A 216 -6.32 -2.57 -9.32
C GLY A 216 -6.44 -3.66 -10.38
N PHE A 217 -5.68 -3.57 -11.46
CA PHE A 217 -5.63 -4.61 -12.48
C PHE A 217 -5.11 -5.94 -11.92
N GLY A 218 -4.05 -5.91 -11.12
CA GLY A 218 -3.48 -7.10 -10.50
C GLY A 218 -4.45 -7.82 -9.57
N VAL A 219 -5.23 -7.07 -8.79
CA VAL A 219 -6.30 -7.63 -7.95
C VAL A 219 -7.32 -8.39 -8.81
N LEU A 220 -7.73 -7.79 -9.92
CA LEU A 220 -8.70 -8.44 -10.81
C LEU A 220 -8.13 -9.64 -11.57
N TYR A 221 -6.86 -9.62 -11.95
CA TYR A 221 -6.22 -10.80 -12.54
C TYR A 221 -6.17 -11.96 -11.55
N TYR A 222 -5.86 -11.69 -10.29
CA TYR A 222 -5.91 -12.70 -9.24
C TYR A 222 -7.36 -13.20 -9.02
N ALA A 223 -8.32 -12.28 -8.89
CA ALA A 223 -9.73 -12.64 -8.76
C ALA A 223 -10.23 -13.50 -9.94
N CYS A 224 -9.81 -13.22 -11.18
CA CYS A 224 -10.14 -14.06 -12.34
C CYS A 224 -9.60 -15.50 -12.19
N SER A 225 -8.40 -15.67 -11.64
CA SER A 225 -7.87 -17.02 -11.38
C SER A 225 -8.69 -17.76 -10.31
N VAL A 226 -9.21 -17.04 -9.31
CA VAL A 226 -10.14 -17.62 -8.31
C VAL A 226 -11.45 -18.00 -8.97
N PHE A 227 -12.04 -17.12 -9.78
CA PHE A 227 -13.28 -17.44 -10.53
C PHE A 227 -13.10 -18.65 -11.44
N GLU A 228 -11.98 -18.72 -12.16
CA GLU A 228 -11.68 -19.87 -13.02
C GLU A 228 -11.58 -21.17 -12.22
N HIS A 229 -10.96 -21.15 -11.05
CA HIS A 229 -10.88 -22.31 -10.15
C HIS A 229 -12.26 -22.76 -9.67
N GLU A 230 -13.13 -21.81 -9.37
CA GLU A 230 -14.53 -22.07 -8.93
C GLU A 230 -15.49 -22.35 -10.12
N ASN A 231 -14.99 -22.41 -11.36
CA ASN A 231 -15.79 -22.52 -12.59
C ASN A 231 -16.82 -21.38 -12.74
N ASP A 232 -16.42 -20.17 -12.40
CA ASP A 232 -17.24 -18.96 -12.39
C ASP A 232 -16.57 -17.83 -13.22
N THR A 233 -17.22 -16.68 -13.35
CA THR A 233 -16.74 -15.54 -14.13
C THR A 233 -17.13 -14.21 -13.47
N PRO A 234 -16.33 -13.16 -13.61
CA PRO A 234 -16.70 -11.81 -13.15
C PRO A 234 -17.81 -11.17 -13.99
N ALA A 235 -18.07 -11.68 -15.21
CA ALA A 235 -19.07 -11.13 -16.11
C ALA A 235 -20.49 -11.24 -15.51
N GLY A 236 -21.22 -10.12 -15.50
CA GLY A 236 -22.58 -10.03 -14.97
C GLY A 236 -22.65 -9.91 -13.44
N LYS A 237 -21.53 -10.03 -12.71
CA LYS A 237 -21.50 -9.90 -11.24
C LYS A 237 -21.46 -8.45 -10.80
N THR A 238 -21.98 -8.22 -9.58
CA THR A 238 -21.92 -6.93 -8.88
C THR A 238 -20.77 -6.91 -7.89
N PHE A 239 -20.10 -5.77 -7.80
CA PHE A 239 -18.91 -5.57 -6.97
C PHE A 239 -19.08 -4.38 -6.04
N ALA A 240 -18.75 -4.56 -4.77
CA ALA A 240 -18.53 -3.47 -3.83
C ALA A 240 -17.04 -3.17 -3.69
N LEU A 241 -16.65 -1.92 -3.90
CA LEU A 241 -15.29 -1.43 -3.69
C LEU A 241 -15.27 -0.39 -2.57
N SER A 242 -14.20 -0.37 -1.77
CA SER A 242 -13.85 0.76 -0.93
C SER A 242 -12.80 1.66 -1.60
N GLY A 243 -12.74 2.92 -1.15
CA GLY A 243 -11.83 3.91 -1.73
C GLY A 243 -12.27 4.45 -3.09
N TYR A 244 -11.59 5.48 -3.56
CA TYR A 244 -11.67 6.04 -4.93
C TYR A 244 -10.28 6.48 -5.44
N GLY A 245 -9.23 5.95 -4.82
CA GLY A 245 -7.84 6.16 -5.23
C GLY A 245 -7.44 5.32 -6.46
N ASN A 246 -6.13 5.18 -6.69
CA ASN A 246 -5.59 4.43 -7.84
C ASN A 246 -6.06 2.98 -7.88
N VAL A 247 -6.08 2.32 -6.72
CA VAL A 247 -6.45 0.90 -6.62
C VAL A 247 -7.91 0.71 -6.98
N ALA A 248 -8.82 1.46 -6.32
CA ALA A 248 -10.26 1.38 -6.57
C ALA A 248 -10.61 1.77 -8.01
N TRP A 249 -10.02 2.85 -8.54
CA TRP A 249 -10.22 3.25 -9.92
C TRP A 249 -9.74 2.19 -10.93
N GLY A 250 -8.53 1.65 -10.74
CA GLY A 250 -8.01 0.59 -11.60
C GLY A 250 -8.85 -0.68 -11.52
N ALA A 251 -9.29 -1.08 -10.33
CA ALA A 251 -10.20 -2.20 -10.14
C ALA A 251 -11.54 -1.96 -10.86
N ALA A 252 -12.17 -0.80 -10.67
CA ALA A 252 -13.44 -0.47 -11.33
C ALA A 252 -13.31 -0.51 -12.87
N LYS A 253 -12.23 0.06 -13.41
CA LYS A 253 -11.95 0.01 -14.86
C LYS A 253 -11.82 -1.44 -15.35
N LYS A 254 -11.06 -2.29 -14.65
CA LYS A 254 -10.87 -3.69 -15.07
C LYS A 254 -12.15 -4.51 -14.90
N ILE A 255 -12.94 -4.30 -13.85
CA ILE A 255 -14.24 -4.95 -13.67
C ILE A 255 -15.18 -4.62 -14.82
N ALA A 256 -15.26 -3.34 -15.23
CA ALA A 256 -16.06 -2.92 -16.38
C ALA A 256 -15.60 -3.58 -17.69
N GLU A 257 -14.28 -3.67 -17.94
CA GLU A 257 -13.71 -4.36 -19.09
C GLU A 257 -14.05 -5.88 -19.11
N LEU A 258 -14.18 -6.49 -17.94
CA LEU A 258 -14.53 -7.92 -17.77
C LEU A 258 -16.04 -8.18 -17.78
N GLY A 259 -16.87 -7.13 -17.94
CA GLY A 259 -18.32 -7.25 -17.97
C GLY A 259 -19.00 -7.32 -16.60
N GLY A 260 -18.28 -7.02 -15.53
CA GLY A 260 -18.83 -6.87 -14.18
C GLY A 260 -19.33 -5.45 -13.92
N LYS A 261 -20.01 -5.25 -12.80
CA LYS A 261 -20.62 -3.97 -12.41
C LYS A 261 -20.17 -3.56 -11.01
N VAL A 262 -19.39 -2.48 -10.90
CA VAL A 262 -19.08 -1.85 -9.62
C VAL A 262 -20.25 -0.98 -9.18
N VAL A 263 -20.80 -1.24 -8.00
CA VAL A 263 -21.95 -0.51 -7.49
C VAL A 263 -21.62 0.39 -6.29
N THR A 264 -20.44 0.25 -5.69
CA THR A 264 -20.00 1.13 -4.61
C THR A 264 -18.57 1.61 -4.79
N ILE A 265 -18.31 2.81 -4.31
CA ILE A 265 -16.99 3.39 -4.04
C ILE A 265 -17.08 4.19 -2.74
N SER A 266 -16.00 4.33 -1.98
CA SER A 266 -16.04 5.04 -0.71
C SER A 266 -14.93 6.06 -0.54
N GLY A 267 -15.15 7.02 0.35
CA GLY A 267 -14.18 7.97 0.85
C GLY A 267 -14.09 7.88 2.39
N HIS A 268 -13.35 8.82 2.99
CA HIS A 268 -13.23 8.87 4.46
C HIS A 268 -14.56 9.13 5.17
N ASN A 269 -15.50 9.84 4.51
CA ASN A 269 -16.74 10.34 5.12
C ASN A 269 -17.99 9.54 4.71
N GLY A 270 -17.83 8.39 4.05
CA GLY A 270 -18.96 7.57 3.62
C GLY A 270 -18.74 6.93 2.25
N TYR A 271 -19.79 6.35 1.71
CA TYR A 271 -19.76 5.68 0.40
C TYR A 271 -20.90 6.13 -0.51
N VAL A 272 -20.71 5.87 -1.80
CA VAL A 272 -21.73 6.04 -2.84
C VAL A 272 -22.26 4.68 -3.24
N TYR A 273 -23.58 4.56 -3.38
CA TYR A 273 -24.24 3.43 -4.01
C TYR A 273 -24.83 3.86 -5.37
N ASP A 274 -24.28 3.28 -6.43
CA ASP A 274 -24.70 3.53 -7.82
C ASP A 274 -25.25 2.23 -8.42
N PRO A 275 -26.58 2.01 -8.38
CA PRO A 275 -27.20 0.77 -8.88
C PRO A 275 -27.04 0.59 -10.40
N GLU A 276 -26.86 1.68 -11.16
CA GLU A 276 -26.58 1.62 -12.59
C GLU A 276 -25.15 1.15 -12.89
N GLY A 277 -24.28 1.25 -11.90
CA GLY A 277 -22.90 0.84 -11.98
C GLY A 277 -21.92 1.89 -12.48
N ILE A 278 -20.70 1.80 -11.98
CA ILE A 278 -19.55 2.63 -12.34
C ILE A 278 -18.81 1.93 -13.49
N THR A 279 -19.43 1.88 -14.67
CA THR A 279 -18.95 1.11 -15.83
C THR A 279 -18.70 1.95 -17.06
N THR A 280 -19.26 3.15 -17.14
CA THR A 280 -19.11 4.03 -18.31
C THR A 280 -17.77 4.80 -18.27
N GLU A 281 -17.24 5.10 -19.44
CA GLU A 281 -16.03 5.91 -19.56
C GLU A 281 -16.18 7.27 -18.87
N GLU A 282 -17.36 7.90 -18.94
CA GLU A 282 -17.64 9.17 -18.26
C GLU A 282 -17.48 9.04 -16.74
N LYS A 283 -18.09 8.01 -16.13
CA LYS A 283 -18.01 7.77 -14.68
C LYS A 283 -16.57 7.46 -14.24
N LEU A 284 -15.84 6.62 -14.99
CA LEU A 284 -14.46 6.27 -14.72
C LEU A 284 -13.53 7.48 -14.87
N ASN A 285 -13.72 8.31 -15.88
CA ASN A 285 -12.94 9.53 -16.08
C ASN A 285 -13.21 10.56 -14.97
N TYR A 286 -14.45 10.66 -14.51
CA TYR A 286 -14.79 11.55 -13.41
C TYR A 286 -14.12 11.13 -12.10
N LEU A 287 -13.96 9.84 -11.83
CA LEU A 287 -13.16 9.37 -10.69
C LEU A 287 -11.70 9.80 -10.80
N LEU A 288 -11.11 9.78 -12.01
CA LEU A 288 -9.76 10.30 -12.24
C LEU A 288 -9.66 11.81 -11.98
N GLU A 289 -10.65 12.57 -12.44
CA GLU A 289 -10.73 14.01 -12.24
C GLU A 289 -10.84 14.34 -10.73
N MET A 290 -11.75 13.69 -10.02
CA MET A 290 -11.91 13.82 -8.57
C MET A 290 -10.62 13.53 -7.82
N ARG A 291 -9.93 12.47 -8.18
CA ARG A 291 -8.66 12.07 -7.56
C ARG A 291 -7.57 13.13 -7.77
N SER A 292 -7.55 13.77 -8.92
CA SER A 292 -6.61 14.86 -9.22
C SER A 292 -6.92 16.15 -8.46
N SER A 293 -8.17 16.30 -8.02
CA SER A 293 -8.65 17.44 -7.25
C SER A 293 -8.46 17.18 -5.75
N ARG A 294 -7.67 18.02 -5.09
CA ARG A 294 -7.42 17.92 -3.63
C ARG A 294 -8.62 18.26 -2.76
N LYS A 295 -9.69 18.82 -3.34
CA LYS A 295 -10.92 19.23 -2.68
C LYS A 295 -12.07 18.26 -2.95
N ALA A 296 -11.83 17.21 -3.71
CA ALA A 296 -12.89 16.27 -4.06
C ALA A 296 -13.28 15.42 -2.85
N ASN A 297 -14.59 15.33 -2.66
CA ASN A 297 -15.26 14.44 -1.74
C ASN A 297 -16.10 13.47 -2.58
N ILE A 298 -16.20 12.21 -2.16
CA ILE A 298 -16.94 11.18 -2.89
C ILE A 298 -18.43 11.58 -3.08
N LYS A 299 -18.99 12.40 -2.22
CA LYS A 299 -20.33 12.98 -2.35
C LYS A 299 -20.53 13.73 -3.67
N MET A 300 -19.47 14.34 -4.23
CA MET A 300 -19.54 15.04 -5.53
C MET A 300 -19.86 14.06 -6.67
N TYR A 301 -19.44 12.80 -6.56
CA TYR A 301 -19.84 11.76 -7.51
C TYR A 301 -21.35 11.51 -7.45
N ALA A 302 -21.88 11.33 -6.24
CA ALA A 302 -23.33 11.12 -6.05
C ALA A 302 -24.15 12.29 -6.57
N GLU A 303 -23.73 13.52 -6.32
CA GLU A 303 -24.38 14.74 -6.81
C GLU A 303 -24.37 14.83 -8.35
N LYS A 304 -23.26 14.48 -8.99
CA LYS A 304 -23.12 14.53 -10.45
C LYS A 304 -23.96 13.48 -11.17
N PHE A 305 -23.99 12.25 -10.65
CA PHE A 305 -24.64 11.13 -11.32
C PHE A 305 -26.02 10.76 -10.74
N GLY A 306 -26.50 11.49 -9.72
CA GLY A 306 -27.79 11.26 -9.10
C GLY A 306 -27.88 9.95 -8.32
N CYS A 307 -26.78 9.52 -7.71
CA CYS A 307 -26.68 8.30 -6.93
C CYS A 307 -26.89 8.55 -5.44
N GLU A 308 -27.10 7.47 -4.67
CA GLU A 308 -27.22 7.54 -3.21
C GLU A 308 -25.86 7.79 -2.55
N TYR A 309 -25.84 8.64 -1.51
CA TYR A 309 -24.68 8.88 -0.66
C TYR A 309 -25.00 8.53 0.79
N HIS A 310 -24.21 7.67 1.38
CA HIS A 310 -24.33 7.19 2.76
C HIS A 310 -23.19 7.76 3.61
N GLU A 311 -23.53 8.77 4.40
CA GLU A 311 -22.54 9.48 5.23
C GLU A 311 -22.14 8.65 6.46
N GLY A 312 -20.84 8.54 6.73
CA GLY A 312 -20.30 7.86 7.90
C GLY A 312 -20.33 6.32 7.82
N GLU A 313 -20.86 5.76 6.72
CA GLU A 313 -20.99 4.32 6.56
C GLU A 313 -19.93 3.73 5.64
N LYS A 314 -19.70 2.41 5.78
CA LYS A 314 -18.85 1.60 4.90
C LYS A 314 -19.72 0.83 3.89
N PRO A 315 -19.19 0.48 2.69
CA PRO A 315 -19.99 -0.13 1.63
C PRO A 315 -20.32 -1.62 1.85
N TRP A 316 -19.86 -2.23 2.90
CA TRP A 316 -19.90 -3.69 3.10
C TRP A 316 -21.28 -4.23 3.43
N GLY A 317 -22.24 -3.37 3.83
CA GLY A 317 -23.65 -3.73 4.00
C GLY A 317 -24.45 -3.82 2.68
N VAL A 318 -23.87 -3.44 1.55
CA VAL A 318 -24.54 -3.52 0.24
C VAL A 318 -24.50 -4.96 -0.27
N LYS A 319 -25.66 -5.51 -0.63
CA LYS A 319 -25.73 -6.88 -1.17
C LYS A 319 -25.14 -6.93 -2.58
N VAL A 320 -24.02 -7.61 -2.71
CA VAL A 320 -23.26 -7.80 -3.96
C VAL A 320 -22.74 -9.23 -4.05
N ASP A 321 -22.21 -9.59 -5.22
CA ASP A 321 -21.59 -10.91 -5.42
C ASP A 321 -20.14 -10.94 -4.91
N VAL A 322 -19.42 -9.79 -4.94
CA VAL A 322 -17.99 -9.71 -4.61
C VAL A 322 -17.66 -8.41 -3.90
N CYS A 323 -16.90 -8.51 -2.81
CA CYS A 323 -16.32 -7.37 -2.09
C CYS A 323 -14.81 -7.30 -2.34
N ILE A 324 -14.31 -6.13 -2.74
CA ILE A 324 -12.87 -5.89 -2.95
C ILE A 324 -12.43 -4.65 -2.15
N PRO A 325 -11.76 -4.82 -0.99
CA PRO A 325 -11.19 -3.71 -0.23
C PRO A 325 -10.06 -3.04 -1.01
N CYS A 326 -10.16 -1.73 -1.24
CA CYS A 326 -9.20 -0.96 -2.04
C CYS A 326 -8.66 0.30 -1.32
N ALA A 327 -8.89 0.44 -0.01
CA ALA A 327 -8.51 1.65 0.74
C ALA A 327 -7.44 1.36 1.80
N THR A 328 -7.80 0.71 2.92
CA THR A 328 -6.90 0.49 4.04
C THR A 328 -6.92 -0.96 4.52
N GLN A 329 -5.97 -1.31 5.39
CA GLN A 329 -5.96 -2.59 6.08
C GLN A 329 -7.14 -2.70 7.07
N ASN A 330 -7.55 -3.94 7.39
CA ASN A 330 -8.58 -4.26 8.38
C ASN A 330 -9.94 -3.57 8.11
N GLU A 331 -10.34 -3.46 6.83
CA GLU A 331 -11.61 -2.84 6.43
C GLU A 331 -12.81 -3.76 6.60
N ILE A 332 -12.61 -5.06 6.45
CA ILE A 332 -13.63 -6.11 6.57
C ILE A 332 -13.28 -6.96 7.77
N GLY A 333 -14.18 -7.04 8.73
CA GLY A 333 -14.12 -7.94 9.87
C GLY A 333 -15.11 -9.10 9.71
N MET A 334 -15.24 -9.90 10.76
CA MET A 334 -16.17 -11.05 10.78
C MET A 334 -17.65 -10.64 10.70
N GLU A 335 -17.97 -9.39 11.08
CA GLU A 335 -19.35 -8.88 11.01
C GLU A 335 -19.73 -8.44 9.59
N GLU A 336 -18.75 -7.97 8.80
CA GLU A 336 -18.95 -7.52 7.43
C GLU A 336 -18.83 -8.67 6.41
N ALA A 337 -18.14 -9.74 6.75
CA ALA A 337 -17.97 -10.92 5.89
C ALA A 337 -19.14 -11.89 5.98
#